data_21c7b5ff653681bd41ab452ace79821a
#
_entry.id   21c7b5ff653681bd41ab452ace79821a
#
_cell.length_a   1.000
_cell.length_b   1.000
_cell.length_c   1.000
_cell.angle_alpha   90.00
_cell.angle_beta   90.00
_cell.angle_gamma   90.00
#
_symmetry.space_group_name_H-M   'P 1'
#
loop_
_entity.id
_entity.type
_entity.pdbx_description
1 polymer ?
#
loop_
_entity_poly.entity_id
_entity_poly.type
_entity_poly.pdbx_seq_one_letter_code
_entity_poly.pdbx_strand_id
1 'polypeptide(L)'
;MKVIRIERADLPRWQAELSALEKLASYPIGNDRFQIDHGPDYFKFFERIGTLYYYATLEDGKIVAVGAGMLRSAPMRAGEKPTRFWYGGDLKVHPEYRGKRFPLTMATRVFLPNFLRCRRGYAISMNPGDGSENRVVTNLTRFRWAPVHAGLTLELYSLDADAMREAAPVVTEQRGPLSYLSLRGIKDIVLESTGAPMPLLHVQFGPFAAAGVPSPVQGHTHMLCALRDDELSKALGRLGHQPSATATILHSGMSSSDFRFVLSSDI
;
A
#
# COMPACT_ATOMS: atom_id res chain seq x y z
N MET A 1 26.32 -8.47 6.20
CA MET A 1 24.94 -8.33 5.68
C MET A 1 24.51 -9.59 4.92
N LYS A 2 23.41 -10.23 5.32
CA LYS A 2 22.84 -11.44 4.71
C LYS A 2 21.38 -11.17 4.34
N VAL A 3 20.98 -11.42 3.09
CA VAL A 3 19.56 -11.40 2.70
C VAL A 3 18.99 -12.80 2.86
N ILE A 4 17.87 -12.90 3.55
CA ILE A 4 17.09 -14.12 3.73
C ILE A 4 15.68 -13.93 3.20
N ARG A 5 15.05 -15.01 2.78
CA ARG A 5 13.60 -15.07 2.61
C ARG A 5 12.99 -15.56 3.93
N ILE A 6 11.98 -14.90 4.42
CA ILE A 6 11.22 -15.33 5.59
C ILE A 6 9.97 -16.06 5.07
N GLU A 7 9.89 -17.35 5.33
CA GLU A 7 8.73 -18.16 5.01
C GLU A 7 7.69 -18.08 6.13
N ARG A 8 6.46 -18.50 5.85
CA ARG A 8 5.38 -18.49 6.84
C ARG A 8 5.74 -19.25 8.14
N ALA A 9 6.45 -20.35 8.00
CA ALA A 9 6.92 -21.16 9.15
C ALA A 9 7.96 -20.44 10.03
N ASP A 10 8.68 -19.46 9.47
CA ASP A 10 9.70 -18.69 10.19
C ASP A 10 9.11 -17.50 10.96
N LEU A 11 7.86 -17.12 10.68
CA LEU A 11 7.23 -15.93 11.23
C LEU A 11 7.29 -15.87 12.76
N PRO A 12 7.01 -16.95 13.54
CA PRO A 12 7.08 -16.89 14.99
C PRO A 12 8.43 -16.42 15.54
N ARG A 13 9.51 -16.73 14.82
CA ARG A 13 10.88 -16.29 15.18
C ARG A 13 11.07 -14.78 14.95
N TRP A 14 10.47 -14.22 13.89
CA TRP A 14 10.77 -12.87 13.42
C TRP A 14 9.67 -11.85 13.73
N GLN A 15 8.50 -12.29 14.17
CA GLN A 15 7.33 -11.45 14.42
C GLN A 15 7.65 -10.20 15.25
N ALA A 16 8.38 -10.37 16.36
CA ALA A 16 8.69 -9.26 17.26
C ALA A 16 9.62 -8.22 16.60
N GLU A 17 10.63 -8.67 15.83
CA GLU A 17 11.57 -7.77 15.13
C GLU A 17 10.87 -7.04 13.97
N LEU A 18 9.99 -7.72 13.25
CA LEU A 18 9.19 -7.11 12.17
C LEU A 18 8.28 -6.02 12.73
N SER A 19 7.55 -6.31 13.80
CA SER A 19 6.67 -5.33 14.47
C SER A 19 7.47 -4.15 15.07
N ALA A 20 8.67 -4.41 15.60
CA ALA A 20 9.54 -3.34 16.09
C ALA A 20 10.02 -2.42 14.97
N LEU A 21 10.41 -2.98 13.81
CA LEU A 21 10.83 -2.21 12.64
C LEU A 21 9.65 -1.40 12.04
N GLU A 22 8.42 -1.96 12.05
CA GLU A 22 7.20 -1.27 11.61
C GLU A 22 6.97 0.02 12.39
N LYS A 23 7.07 -0.04 13.71
CA LYS A 23 6.87 1.10 14.62
C LYS A 23 7.87 2.25 14.43
N LEU A 24 8.95 2.05 13.66
CA LEU A 24 9.88 3.12 13.28
C LEU A 24 9.42 3.91 12.03
N ALA A 25 8.34 3.48 11.39
CA ALA A 25 7.75 4.15 10.24
C ALA A 25 6.48 4.92 10.65
N SER A 26 6.34 6.13 10.15
CA SER A 26 5.21 7.00 10.40
C SER A 26 4.80 7.68 9.10
N TYR A 27 3.50 7.80 8.87
CA TYR A 27 2.92 8.28 7.63
C TYR A 27 1.95 9.44 7.89
N PRO A 28 1.85 10.44 6.99
CA PRO A 28 0.92 11.54 7.16
C PRO A 28 -0.51 11.12 6.80
N ILE A 29 -1.49 11.68 7.53
CA ILE A 29 -2.91 11.59 7.24
C ILE A 29 -3.63 12.86 7.74
N GLY A 30 -4.15 13.69 6.83
CA GLY A 30 -4.71 14.99 7.18
C GLY A 30 -3.73 15.84 8.00
N ASN A 31 -4.14 16.26 9.18
CA ASN A 31 -3.32 17.02 10.13
C ASN A 31 -2.60 16.14 11.17
N ASP A 32 -2.65 14.81 11.01
CA ASP A 32 -2.07 13.85 11.94
C ASP A 32 -1.04 12.96 11.23
N ARG A 33 -0.45 12.05 11.99
CA ARG A 33 0.39 10.97 11.50
C ARG A 33 -0.10 9.65 12.06
N PHE A 34 0.26 8.57 11.39
CA PHE A 34 -0.08 7.24 11.85
C PHE A 34 1.07 6.25 11.71
N GLN A 35 1.02 5.23 12.53
CA GLN A 35 1.80 4.01 12.41
C GLN A 35 0.88 2.86 12.01
N ILE A 36 1.45 1.82 11.41
CA ILE A 36 0.72 0.60 11.06
C ILE A 36 0.98 -0.45 12.13
N ASP A 37 -0.08 -1.15 12.57
CA ASP A 37 0.03 -2.35 13.38
C ASP A 37 -0.59 -3.53 12.62
N HIS A 38 0.24 -4.51 12.27
CA HIS A 38 -0.18 -5.75 11.60
C HIS A 38 -0.75 -6.80 12.56
N GLY A 39 -0.95 -6.45 13.82
CA GLY A 39 -1.50 -7.36 14.83
C GLY A 39 -0.58 -8.55 15.14
N PRO A 40 -1.17 -9.64 15.67
CA PRO A 40 -0.39 -10.82 16.10
C PRO A 40 0.17 -11.65 14.95
N ASP A 41 -0.26 -11.41 13.72
CA ASP A 41 0.17 -12.13 12.53
C ASP A 41 0.58 -11.14 11.43
N TYR A 42 1.87 -10.81 11.43
CA TYR A 42 2.44 -9.79 10.53
C TYR A 42 2.20 -10.10 9.03
N PHE A 43 2.13 -11.37 8.64
CA PHE A 43 1.97 -11.75 7.23
C PHE A 43 0.52 -11.76 6.75
N LYS A 44 -0.44 -11.81 7.64
CA LYS A 44 -1.87 -11.95 7.30
C LYS A 44 -2.36 -10.88 6.34
N PHE A 45 -1.91 -9.64 6.52
CA PHE A 45 -2.24 -8.54 5.60
C PHE A 45 -1.72 -8.81 4.18
N PHE A 46 -0.45 -9.15 4.04
CA PHE A 46 0.20 -9.32 2.75
C PHE A 46 -0.30 -10.57 2.00
N GLU A 47 -0.58 -11.65 2.71
CA GLU A 47 -1.14 -12.89 2.15
C GLU A 47 -2.57 -12.68 1.62
N ARG A 48 -3.33 -11.72 2.18
CA ARG A 48 -4.64 -11.32 1.65
C ARG A 48 -4.53 -10.70 0.24
N ILE A 49 -3.44 -10.01 -0.04
CA ILE A 49 -3.22 -9.31 -1.32
C ILE A 49 -2.80 -10.28 -2.42
N GLY A 50 -2.00 -11.28 -2.11
CA GLY A 50 -1.50 -12.24 -3.09
C GLY A 50 -0.51 -13.24 -2.51
N THR A 51 0.17 -14.00 -3.37
CA THR A 51 1.22 -14.92 -2.93
C THR A 51 2.41 -14.13 -2.42
N LEU A 52 2.71 -14.25 -1.13
CA LEU A 52 3.74 -13.48 -0.44
C LEU A 52 5.14 -14.03 -0.66
N TYR A 53 6.06 -13.10 -0.93
CA TYR A 53 7.51 -13.30 -0.95
C TYR A 53 8.13 -12.22 -0.06
N TYR A 54 8.45 -12.60 1.18
CA TYR A 54 8.95 -11.67 2.17
C TYR A 54 10.45 -11.84 2.37
N TYR A 55 11.19 -10.73 2.36
CA TYR A 55 12.65 -10.73 2.47
C TYR A 55 13.11 -9.81 3.59
N ALA A 56 14.13 -10.25 4.31
CA ALA A 56 14.81 -9.45 5.31
C ALA A 56 16.31 -9.42 5.04
N THR A 57 16.93 -8.29 5.36
CA THR A 57 18.38 -8.19 5.45
C THR A 57 18.80 -8.21 6.90
N LEU A 58 19.72 -9.10 7.21
CA LEU A 58 20.26 -9.28 8.54
C LEU A 58 21.67 -8.67 8.64
N GLU A 59 21.94 -7.99 9.76
CA GLU A 59 23.26 -7.58 10.24
C GLU A 59 23.38 -8.06 11.67
N ASP A 60 24.44 -8.80 11.97
CA ASP A 60 24.70 -9.39 13.31
C ASP A 60 23.49 -10.17 13.88
N GLY A 61 22.77 -10.88 12.99
CA GLY A 61 21.60 -11.69 13.32
C GLY A 61 20.29 -10.94 13.52
N LYS A 62 20.27 -9.61 13.41
CA LYS A 62 19.07 -8.75 13.58
C LYS A 62 18.55 -8.26 12.24
N ILE A 63 17.24 -8.07 12.13
CA ILE A 63 16.60 -7.47 10.96
C ILE A 63 16.92 -5.99 10.92
N VAL A 64 17.54 -5.54 9.82
CA VAL A 64 17.88 -4.11 9.59
C VAL A 64 17.17 -3.52 8.36
N ALA A 65 16.64 -4.35 7.50
CA ALA A 65 15.79 -3.93 6.41
C ALA A 65 14.86 -5.06 5.97
N VAL A 66 13.68 -4.69 5.46
CA VAL A 66 12.69 -5.63 4.93
C VAL A 66 12.14 -5.14 3.59
N GLY A 67 11.50 -6.05 2.87
CA GLY A 67 10.74 -5.77 1.67
C GLY A 67 9.87 -6.96 1.28
N ALA A 68 8.65 -6.68 0.88
CA ALA A 68 7.68 -7.66 0.46
C ALA A 68 7.36 -7.55 -1.04
N GLY A 69 7.19 -8.68 -1.69
CA GLY A 69 6.56 -8.81 -3.00
C GLY A 69 5.34 -9.69 -2.92
N MET A 70 4.19 -9.22 -3.34
CA MET A 70 2.98 -10.01 -3.47
C MET A 70 2.69 -10.26 -4.96
N LEU A 71 2.68 -11.52 -5.37
CA LEU A 71 2.28 -11.88 -6.72
C LEU A 71 0.76 -12.00 -6.76
N ARG A 72 0.13 -11.06 -7.44
CA ARG A 72 -1.33 -10.96 -7.55
C ARG A 72 -1.80 -10.96 -9.00
N SER A 73 -3.10 -11.10 -9.18
CA SER A 73 -3.75 -11.05 -10.49
C SER A 73 -4.98 -10.16 -10.43
N ALA A 74 -5.04 -9.18 -11.32
CA ALA A 74 -6.21 -8.31 -11.49
C ALA A 74 -6.30 -7.81 -12.94
N PRO A 75 -7.46 -7.32 -13.41
CA PRO A 75 -7.55 -6.61 -14.67
C PRO A 75 -6.66 -5.36 -14.65
N MET A 76 -5.85 -5.14 -15.68
CA MET A 76 -5.06 -3.92 -15.81
C MET A 76 -5.89 -2.73 -16.30
N ARG A 77 -7.02 -3.01 -16.94
CA ARG A 77 -8.07 -2.05 -17.33
C ARG A 77 -9.43 -2.66 -17.06
N ALA A 78 -10.43 -1.80 -16.87
CA ALA A 78 -11.79 -2.25 -16.69
C ALA A 78 -12.25 -3.14 -17.86
N GLY A 79 -12.82 -4.32 -17.55
CA GLY A 79 -13.29 -5.29 -18.54
C GLY A 79 -12.23 -6.23 -19.14
N GLU A 80 -10.95 -6.03 -18.86
CA GLU A 80 -9.89 -6.93 -19.31
C GLU A 80 -9.80 -8.21 -18.45
N LYS A 81 -9.22 -9.27 -19.02
CA LYS A 81 -8.90 -10.48 -18.26
C LYS A 81 -7.83 -10.20 -17.23
N PRO A 82 -7.88 -10.86 -16.05
CA PRO A 82 -6.87 -10.71 -15.03
C PRO A 82 -5.46 -11.04 -15.55
N THR A 83 -4.52 -10.16 -15.24
CA THR A 83 -3.10 -10.29 -15.59
C THR A 83 -2.28 -10.41 -14.31
N ARG A 84 -1.23 -11.23 -14.34
CA ARG A 84 -0.30 -11.38 -13.19
C ARG A 84 0.71 -10.24 -13.16
N PHE A 85 0.93 -9.71 -11.95
CA PHE A 85 1.96 -8.69 -11.68
C PHE A 85 2.39 -8.73 -10.22
N TRP A 86 3.55 -8.13 -9.94
CA TRP A 86 4.02 -7.92 -8.58
C TRP A 86 3.41 -6.66 -7.97
N TYR A 87 3.03 -6.74 -6.72
CA TYR A 87 2.88 -5.60 -5.85
C TYR A 87 4.06 -5.60 -4.88
N GLY A 88 4.89 -4.56 -4.94
CA GLY A 88 6.00 -4.32 -4.02
C GLY A 88 5.53 -3.45 -2.85
N GLY A 89 5.75 -3.91 -1.65
CA GLY A 89 5.37 -3.18 -0.45
C GLY A 89 6.32 -3.44 0.72
N ASP A 90 5.99 -2.88 1.86
CA ASP A 90 6.72 -3.08 3.12
C ASP A 90 8.23 -2.82 3.05
N LEU A 91 8.64 -1.87 2.20
CA LEU A 91 10.05 -1.50 2.09
C LEU A 91 10.46 -0.61 3.26
N LYS A 92 11.19 -1.17 4.21
CA LYS A 92 11.66 -0.46 5.41
C LYS A 92 13.14 -0.69 5.65
N VAL A 93 13.80 0.34 6.12
CA VAL A 93 15.22 0.29 6.54
C VAL A 93 15.32 0.96 7.89
N HIS A 94 15.91 0.24 8.86
CA HIS A 94 16.17 0.78 10.19
C HIS A 94 16.96 2.09 10.09
N PRO A 95 16.62 3.15 10.84
CA PRO A 95 17.20 4.49 10.70
C PRO A 95 18.74 4.51 10.72
N GLU A 96 19.38 3.76 11.60
CA GLU A 96 20.84 3.68 11.73
C GLU A 96 21.55 3.02 10.53
N TYR A 97 20.77 2.35 9.68
CA TYR A 97 21.29 1.65 8.51
C TYR A 97 20.92 2.34 7.19
N ARG A 98 20.21 3.47 7.25
CA ARG A 98 19.89 4.27 6.05
C ARG A 98 21.17 4.81 5.40
N GLY A 99 21.16 4.94 4.08
CA GLY A 99 22.34 5.38 3.31
C GLY A 99 23.39 4.29 3.02
N LYS A 100 23.29 3.11 3.63
CA LYS A 100 24.12 1.95 3.29
C LYS A 100 23.62 1.28 2.00
N ARG A 101 24.41 0.39 1.37
CA ARG A 101 24.13 -0.22 0.06
C ARG A 101 22.95 -1.22 0.01
N PHE A 102 21.94 -1.07 0.91
CA PHE A 102 20.77 -1.95 0.94
C PHE A 102 20.00 -2.02 -0.38
N PRO A 103 19.69 -0.90 -1.05
CA PRO A 103 18.93 -0.95 -2.29
C PRO A 103 19.59 -1.83 -3.35
N LEU A 104 20.91 -1.79 -3.47
CA LEU A 104 21.65 -2.59 -4.44
C LEU A 104 21.60 -4.08 -4.11
N THR A 105 21.77 -4.45 -2.83
CA THR A 105 21.73 -5.85 -2.38
C THR A 105 20.32 -6.43 -2.57
N MET A 106 19.28 -5.67 -2.20
CA MET A 106 17.89 -6.10 -2.43
C MET A 106 17.58 -6.19 -3.94
N ALA A 107 18.06 -5.25 -4.73
CA ALA A 107 17.86 -5.23 -6.17
C ALA A 107 18.45 -6.47 -6.85
N THR A 108 19.65 -6.87 -6.53
CA THR A 108 20.31 -8.02 -7.17
C THR A 108 19.82 -9.37 -6.65
N ARG A 109 19.56 -9.49 -5.35
CA ARG A 109 19.20 -10.77 -4.72
C ARG A 109 17.69 -11.03 -4.67
N VAL A 110 16.87 -9.99 -4.73
CA VAL A 110 15.41 -10.09 -4.63
C VAL A 110 14.72 -9.66 -5.91
N PHE A 111 14.94 -8.42 -6.33
CA PHE A 111 14.22 -7.86 -7.47
C PHE A 111 14.53 -8.62 -8.77
N LEU A 112 15.79 -8.82 -9.12
CA LEU A 112 16.17 -9.43 -10.39
C LEU A 112 15.62 -10.86 -10.58
N PRO A 113 15.77 -11.82 -9.64
CA PRO A 113 15.19 -13.14 -9.78
C PRO A 113 13.65 -13.14 -9.90
N ASN A 114 12.98 -12.24 -9.19
CA ASN A 114 11.51 -12.14 -9.23
C ASN A 114 11.02 -11.43 -10.51
N PHE A 115 11.78 -10.47 -11.03
CA PHE A 115 11.51 -9.80 -12.30
C PHE A 115 11.57 -10.78 -13.49
N LEU A 116 12.44 -11.76 -13.45
CA LEU A 116 12.49 -12.81 -14.46
C LEU A 116 11.23 -13.69 -14.47
N ARG A 117 10.55 -13.84 -13.33
CA ARG A 117 9.28 -14.58 -13.22
C ARG A 117 8.08 -13.80 -13.73
N CYS A 118 8.07 -12.49 -13.49
CA CYS A 118 7.04 -11.58 -13.98
C CYS A 118 7.62 -10.19 -14.15
N ARG A 119 7.58 -9.66 -15.39
CA ARG A 119 8.17 -8.35 -15.74
C ARG A 119 7.24 -7.17 -15.45
N ARG A 120 6.04 -7.45 -14.91
CA ARG A 120 5.07 -6.42 -14.53
C ARG A 120 5.06 -6.27 -13.03
N GLY A 121 5.02 -5.04 -12.57
CA GLY A 121 4.89 -4.77 -11.15
C GLY A 121 4.65 -3.30 -10.85
N TYR A 122 4.11 -3.04 -9.67
CA TYR A 122 3.93 -1.71 -9.13
C TYR A 122 4.25 -1.69 -7.63
N ALA A 123 4.48 -0.50 -7.12
CA ALA A 123 4.60 -0.22 -5.69
C ALA A 123 3.93 1.12 -5.41
N ILE A 124 3.51 1.31 -4.16
CA ILE A 124 2.90 2.55 -3.71
C ILE A 124 3.76 3.11 -2.59
N SER A 125 4.14 4.38 -2.72
CA SER A 125 4.92 5.11 -1.73
C SER A 125 4.14 6.34 -1.28
N MET A 126 3.78 6.40 0.01
CA MET A 126 3.15 7.58 0.61
C MET A 126 4.04 8.80 0.40
N ASN A 127 3.44 9.89 -0.05
CA ASN A 127 4.16 11.15 -0.19
C ASN A 127 4.27 11.84 1.18
N PRO A 128 5.38 12.54 1.46
CA PRO A 128 5.46 13.41 2.63
C PRO A 128 4.40 14.50 2.54
N GLY A 129 3.65 14.70 3.62
CA GLY A 129 2.57 15.71 3.65
C GLY A 129 3.08 17.16 3.70
N ASP A 130 4.37 17.37 3.92
CA ASP A 130 5.04 18.67 4.04
C ASP A 130 5.62 19.21 2.72
N GLY A 131 5.34 18.54 1.60
CA GLY A 131 5.87 18.92 0.29
C GLY A 131 7.33 18.55 0.03
N SER A 132 7.99 17.88 0.97
CA SER A 132 9.36 17.40 0.77
C SER A 132 9.42 16.26 -0.25
N GLU A 133 10.62 16.00 -0.78
CA GLU A 133 10.86 14.98 -1.79
C GLU A 133 10.58 13.56 -1.26
N ASN A 134 9.83 12.76 -2.02
CA ASN A 134 9.64 11.35 -1.74
C ASN A 134 10.91 10.56 -2.09
N ARG A 135 11.77 10.36 -1.07
CA ARG A 135 13.09 9.72 -1.24
C ARG A 135 13.01 8.29 -1.77
N VAL A 136 11.92 7.57 -1.50
CA VAL A 136 11.73 6.21 -2.04
C VAL A 136 11.55 6.28 -3.56
N VAL A 137 10.71 7.21 -4.03
CA VAL A 137 10.47 7.45 -5.46
C VAL A 137 11.77 7.84 -6.14
N THR A 138 12.46 8.86 -5.64
CA THR A 138 13.72 9.34 -6.20
C THR A 138 14.79 8.27 -6.26
N ASN A 139 14.95 7.49 -5.20
CA ASN A 139 15.96 6.43 -5.17
C ASN A 139 15.65 5.31 -6.15
N LEU A 140 14.38 4.87 -6.26
CA LEU A 140 14.00 3.77 -7.16
C LEU A 140 14.05 4.18 -8.64
N THR A 141 13.71 5.42 -8.98
CA THR A 141 13.74 5.91 -10.36
C THR A 141 15.15 6.24 -10.88
N ARG A 142 16.12 6.40 -9.99
CA ARG A 142 17.55 6.61 -10.36
C ARG A 142 18.23 5.35 -10.90
N PHE A 143 17.69 4.17 -10.67
CA PHE A 143 18.28 2.92 -11.18
C PHE A 143 17.99 2.73 -12.66
N ARG A 144 18.93 3.14 -13.52
CA ARG A 144 18.81 3.07 -15.00
C ARG A 144 18.64 1.66 -15.56
N TRP A 145 19.04 0.63 -14.83
CA TRP A 145 18.93 -0.77 -15.24
C TRP A 145 17.57 -1.42 -14.85
N ALA A 146 16.81 -0.78 -13.97
CA ALA A 146 15.45 -1.18 -13.65
C ALA A 146 14.49 -0.17 -14.30
N PRO A 147 13.62 -0.57 -15.24
CA PRO A 147 12.70 0.34 -15.90
C PRO A 147 11.54 0.68 -14.95
N VAL A 148 11.85 1.40 -13.88
CA VAL A 148 10.85 1.89 -12.92
C VAL A 148 10.43 3.29 -13.33
N HIS A 149 9.16 3.46 -13.55
CA HIS A 149 8.52 4.72 -13.88
C HIS A 149 7.72 5.24 -12.69
N ALA A 150 7.80 6.53 -12.41
CA ALA A 150 6.94 7.27 -11.50
C ALA A 150 6.18 8.33 -12.29
N GLY A 151 5.00 8.70 -11.87
CA GLY A 151 4.24 9.76 -12.54
C GLY A 151 2.75 9.72 -12.27
N LEU A 152 2.25 8.67 -11.63
CA LEU A 152 0.87 8.58 -11.21
C LEU A 152 0.77 8.90 -9.73
N THR A 153 -0.07 9.86 -9.39
CA THR A 153 -0.41 10.21 -8.01
C THR A 153 -1.73 9.55 -7.63
N LEU A 154 -1.71 8.84 -6.53
CA LEU A 154 -2.88 8.29 -5.88
C LEU A 154 -3.31 9.25 -4.78
N GLU A 155 -4.57 9.62 -4.75
CA GLU A 155 -5.22 10.45 -3.75
C GLU A 155 -6.02 9.56 -2.80
N LEU A 156 -5.79 9.73 -1.49
CA LEU A 156 -6.50 9.00 -0.45
C LEU A 156 -7.49 9.93 0.22
N TYR A 157 -8.73 9.51 0.27
CA TYR A 157 -9.84 10.25 0.89
C TYR A 157 -10.26 9.54 2.16
N SER A 158 -10.41 10.30 3.25
CA SER A 158 -10.91 9.84 4.55
C SER A 158 -12.22 10.55 4.83
N LEU A 159 -13.33 9.85 4.62
CA LEU A 159 -14.68 10.38 4.72
C LEU A 159 -15.37 9.82 5.97
N ASP A 160 -16.13 10.63 6.68
CA ASP A 160 -17.07 10.12 7.67
C ASP A 160 -18.25 9.41 7.01
N ALA A 161 -19.18 8.88 7.79
CA ALA A 161 -20.28 8.10 7.25
C ALA A 161 -21.26 8.93 6.42
N ASP A 162 -21.43 10.21 6.73
CA ASP A 162 -22.37 11.08 6.01
C ASP A 162 -21.77 11.52 4.67
N ALA A 163 -20.53 11.98 4.69
CA ALA A 163 -19.76 12.27 3.48
C ALA A 163 -19.62 11.03 2.57
N MET A 164 -19.44 9.83 3.15
CA MET A 164 -19.38 8.61 2.34
C MET A 164 -20.72 8.26 1.73
N ARG A 165 -21.87 8.50 2.41
CA ARG A 165 -23.21 8.32 1.80
C ARG A 165 -23.44 9.29 0.65
N GLU A 166 -22.99 10.53 0.77
CA GLU A 166 -23.05 11.52 -0.31
C GLU A 166 -22.17 11.10 -1.50
N ALA A 167 -20.97 10.59 -1.25
CA ALA A 167 -20.04 10.15 -2.28
C ALA A 167 -20.42 8.80 -2.95
N ALA A 168 -21.15 7.92 -2.25
CA ALA A 168 -21.42 6.55 -2.69
C ALA A 168 -22.06 6.45 -4.09
N PRO A 169 -23.02 7.29 -4.49
CA PRO A 169 -23.57 7.25 -5.85
C PRO A 169 -22.51 7.47 -6.93
N VAL A 170 -21.65 8.45 -6.73
CA VAL A 170 -20.57 8.82 -7.66
C VAL A 170 -19.52 7.70 -7.74
N VAL A 171 -19.13 7.14 -6.58
CA VAL A 171 -18.17 6.03 -6.56
C VAL A 171 -18.77 4.80 -7.24
N THR A 172 -20.07 4.52 -7.02
CA THR A 172 -20.79 3.40 -7.69
C THR A 172 -20.84 3.57 -9.20
N GLU A 173 -21.14 4.78 -9.67
CA GLU A 173 -21.18 5.09 -11.11
C GLU A 173 -19.79 4.84 -11.76
N GLN A 174 -18.73 5.25 -11.11
CA GLN A 174 -17.37 5.20 -11.67
C GLN A 174 -16.65 3.87 -11.46
N ARG A 175 -17.00 3.09 -10.44
CA ARG A 175 -16.26 1.90 -9.99
C ARG A 175 -17.13 0.64 -9.84
N GLY A 176 -18.47 0.76 -9.93
CA GLY A 176 -19.40 -0.34 -9.71
C GLY A 176 -19.82 -0.52 -8.24
N PRO A 177 -20.38 -1.68 -7.89
CA PRO A 177 -20.89 -1.97 -6.54
C PRO A 177 -19.88 -1.67 -5.44
N LEU A 178 -20.37 -1.25 -4.26
CA LEU A 178 -19.54 -0.89 -3.10
C LEU A 178 -19.77 -1.84 -1.91
N SER A 179 -18.73 -2.00 -1.10
CA SER A 179 -18.80 -2.50 0.26
C SER A 179 -17.71 -1.86 1.13
N TYR A 180 -17.75 -2.08 2.42
CA TYR A 180 -16.87 -1.43 3.40
C TYR A 180 -16.19 -2.50 4.25
N LEU A 181 -14.88 -2.66 4.08
CA LEU A 181 -14.08 -3.73 4.68
C LEU A 181 -13.30 -3.21 5.89
N SER A 182 -13.48 -3.88 7.04
CA SER A 182 -12.61 -3.69 8.19
C SER A 182 -11.37 -4.57 8.09
N LEU A 183 -10.20 -3.99 8.35
CA LEU A 183 -8.94 -4.72 8.52
C LEU A 183 -8.45 -4.71 9.98
N ARG A 184 -9.39 -4.48 10.93
CA ARG A 184 -9.07 -4.44 12.36
C ARG A 184 -8.36 -5.71 12.81
N GLY A 185 -7.23 -5.54 13.50
CA GLY A 185 -6.38 -6.63 13.98
C GLY A 185 -5.59 -7.36 12.87
N ILE A 186 -5.65 -6.83 11.61
CA ILE A 186 -4.85 -7.32 10.48
C ILE A 186 -3.93 -6.22 9.99
N LYS A 187 -4.43 -4.99 9.94
CA LYS A 187 -3.71 -3.77 9.60
C LYS A 187 -4.44 -2.60 10.23
N ASP A 188 -4.11 -2.32 11.46
CA ASP A 188 -4.64 -1.16 12.17
C ASP A 188 -3.80 0.09 11.84
N ILE A 189 -4.48 1.20 11.60
CA ILE A 189 -3.89 2.53 11.51
C ILE A 189 -3.98 3.14 12.89
N VAL A 190 -2.84 3.27 13.56
CA VAL A 190 -2.73 3.83 14.92
C VAL A 190 -2.33 5.29 14.80
N LEU A 191 -3.23 6.21 15.18
CA LEU A 191 -2.97 7.64 15.13
C LEU A 191 -1.97 8.05 16.20
N GLU A 192 -0.98 8.89 15.85
CA GLU A 192 0.02 9.37 16.80
C GLU A 192 -0.60 10.31 17.85
N SER A 193 -1.61 11.10 17.47
CA SER A 193 -2.28 12.04 18.40
C SER A 193 -3.04 11.35 19.54
N THR A 194 -3.56 10.14 19.29
CA THR A 194 -4.40 9.42 20.27
C THR A 194 -3.75 8.16 20.83
N GLY A 195 -2.75 7.62 20.12
CA GLY A 195 -2.17 6.31 20.41
C GLY A 195 -3.15 5.14 20.24
N ALA A 196 -4.29 5.36 19.58
CA ALA A 196 -5.36 4.39 19.43
C ALA A 196 -5.59 4.02 17.95
N PRO A 197 -6.04 2.78 17.66
CA PRO A 197 -6.46 2.40 16.33
C PRO A 197 -7.64 3.25 15.84
N MET A 198 -7.51 3.79 14.66
CA MET A 198 -8.57 4.53 13.97
C MET A 198 -9.72 3.56 13.64
N PRO A 199 -10.98 3.90 13.94
CA PRO A 199 -12.12 3.12 13.46
C PRO A 199 -12.26 3.30 11.96
N LEU A 200 -11.66 2.39 11.19
CA LEU A 200 -11.47 2.51 9.75
C LEU A 200 -12.18 1.39 8.99
N LEU A 201 -12.87 1.78 7.92
CA LEU A 201 -13.41 0.90 6.90
C LEU A 201 -12.81 1.30 5.54
N HIS A 202 -12.29 0.33 4.83
CA HIS A 202 -11.79 0.51 3.47
C HIS A 202 -12.92 0.30 2.47
N VAL A 203 -13.12 1.26 1.59
CA VAL A 203 -14.10 1.15 0.49
C VAL A 203 -13.58 0.14 -0.53
N GLN A 204 -14.36 -0.91 -0.74
CA GLN A 204 -14.15 -1.91 -1.79
C GLN A 204 -15.12 -1.62 -2.93
N PHE A 205 -14.69 -1.80 -4.17
CA PHE A 205 -15.55 -1.52 -5.31
C PHE A 205 -15.36 -2.52 -6.47
N GLY A 206 -16.35 -2.56 -7.36
CA GLY A 206 -16.36 -3.45 -8.51
C GLY A 206 -16.28 -4.92 -8.10
N PRO A 207 -15.36 -5.70 -8.69
CA PRO A 207 -15.24 -7.13 -8.38
C PRO A 207 -14.77 -7.41 -6.93
N PHE A 208 -14.25 -6.40 -6.23
CA PHE A 208 -13.78 -6.53 -4.85
C PHE A 208 -14.87 -6.25 -3.81
N ALA A 209 -16.03 -5.77 -4.22
CA ALA A 209 -17.14 -5.43 -3.32
C ALA A 209 -17.84 -6.64 -2.68
N ALA A 210 -17.43 -7.86 -2.97
CA ALA A 210 -18.00 -9.07 -2.36
C ALA A 210 -17.64 -9.22 -0.86
N ALA A 211 -16.63 -8.46 -0.38
CA ALA A 211 -16.19 -8.49 1.02
C ALA A 211 -16.64 -7.20 1.74
N GLY A 212 -17.03 -7.33 3.02
CA GLY A 212 -17.37 -6.20 3.86
C GLY A 212 -18.88 -5.98 4.06
N VAL A 213 -19.22 -4.89 4.77
CA VAL A 213 -20.61 -4.50 5.03
C VAL A 213 -21.16 -3.64 3.89
N PRO A 214 -22.50 -3.68 3.63
CA PRO A 214 -23.05 -3.04 2.44
C PRO A 214 -23.27 -1.53 2.54
N SER A 215 -23.14 -0.95 3.76
CA SER A 215 -23.45 0.46 4.00
C SER A 215 -22.40 1.13 4.87
N PRO A 216 -22.21 2.46 4.73
CA PRO A 216 -21.34 3.23 5.62
C PRO A 216 -21.77 3.12 7.08
N VAL A 217 -20.82 3.03 8.00
CA VAL A 217 -21.05 2.82 9.44
C VAL A 217 -20.73 4.09 10.21
N GLN A 218 -21.67 4.58 11.02
CA GLN A 218 -21.45 5.74 11.88
C GLN A 218 -20.28 5.52 12.85
N GLY A 219 -19.54 6.59 13.12
CA GLY A 219 -18.36 6.55 14.00
C GLY A 219 -17.12 5.92 13.35
N HIS A 220 -17.19 5.55 12.06
CA HIS A 220 -16.04 5.06 11.31
C HIS A 220 -15.62 6.05 10.22
N THR A 221 -14.32 6.11 9.98
CA THR A 221 -13.76 6.73 8.78
C THR A 221 -13.82 5.72 7.63
N HIS A 222 -14.25 6.18 6.45
CA HIS A 222 -14.30 5.38 5.22
C HIS A 222 -13.19 5.85 4.31
N MET A 223 -12.20 4.99 4.06
CA MET A 223 -11.05 5.33 3.24
C MET A 223 -11.19 4.74 1.84
N LEU A 224 -11.08 5.60 0.84
CA LEU A 224 -10.99 5.21 -0.56
C LEU A 224 -9.82 5.89 -1.23
N CYS A 225 -9.46 5.42 -2.42
CA CYS A 225 -8.44 6.07 -3.23
C CYS A 225 -8.87 6.20 -4.69
N ALA A 226 -8.37 7.25 -5.33
CA ALA A 226 -8.54 7.52 -6.76
C ALA A 226 -7.22 8.03 -7.33
N LEU A 227 -7.02 7.86 -8.63
CA LEU A 227 -5.90 8.54 -9.30
C LEU A 227 -6.22 10.03 -9.38
N ARG A 228 -5.19 10.86 -9.19
CA ARG A 228 -5.31 12.31 -9.44
C ARG A 228 -5.76 12.52 -10.89
N ASP A 229 -6.69 13.45 -11.05
CA ASP A 229 -7.28 13.84 -12.34
C ASP A 229 -8.10 12.77 -13.06
N ASP A 230 -8.38 11.62 -12.44
CA ASP A 230 -9.37 10.69 -12.97
C ASP A 230 -10.81 11.20 -12.72
N GLU A 231 -11.79 10.58 -13.35
CA GLU A 231 -13.18 11.03 -13.23
C GLU A 231 -13.74 10.90 -11.81
N LEU A 232 -13.25 9.93 -11.01
CA LEU A 232 -13.65 9.78 -9.61
C LEU A 232 -13.09 10.91 -8.76
N SER A 233 -11.78 11.24 -8.89
CA SER A 233 -11.19 12.33 -8.11
C SER A 233 -11.81 13.68 -8.43
N LYS A 234 -12.09 13.94 -9.73
CA LYS A 234 -12.82 15.16 -10.16
C LYS A 234 -14.23 15.24 -9.57
N ALA A 235 -14.93 14.09 -9.54
CA ALA A 235 -16.28 14.03 -9.03
C ALA A 235 -16.31 14.23 -7.50
N LEU A 236 -15.38 13.62 -6.76
CA LEU A 236 -15.21 13.85 -5.33
C LEU A 236 -14.88 15.33 -5.04
N GLY A 237 -14.02 15.95 -5.86
CA GLY A 237 -13.71 17.37 -5.76
C GLY A 237 -14.93 18.28 -5.98
N ARG A 238 -15.84 17.92 -6.91
CA ARG A 238 -17.11 18.66 -7.11
C ARG A 238 -18.06 18.56 -5.92
N LEU A 239 -17.99 17.48 -5.14
CA LEU A 239 -18.69 17.32 -3.86
C LEU A 239 -17.98 18.03 -2.69
N GLY A 240 -16.85 18.69 -2.95
CA GLY A 240 -16.08 19.39 -1.91
C GLY A 240 -15.11 18.52 -1.12
N HIS A 241 -14.99 17.22 -1.46
CA HIS A 241 -14.07 16.31 -0.76
C HIS A 241 -12.64 16.54 -1.24
N GLN A 242 -11.72 16.66 -0.28
CA GLN A 242 -10.29 16.82 -0.53
C GLN A 242 -9.53 15.57 -0.06
N PRO A 243 -8.45 15.17 -0.73
CA PRO A 243 -7.64 14.06 -0.29
C PRO A 243 -6.96 14.37 1.06
N SER A 244 -7.00 13.43 1.98
CA SER A 244 -6.33 13.51 3.29
C SER A 244 -4.85 13.13 3.23
N ALA A 245 -4.45 12.39 2.19
CA ALA A 245 -3.07 12.04 1.91
C ALA A 245 -2.89 11.73 0.42
N THR A 246 -1.64 11.70 -0.04
CA THR A 246 -1.30 11.27 -1.40
C THR A 246 -0.18 10.23 -1.38
N ALA A 247 -0.13 9.44 -2.45
CA ALA A 247 0.94 8.48 -2.67
C ALA A 247 1.36 8.51 -4.13
N THR A 248 2.60 8.09 -4.41
CA THR A 248 3.10 7.92 -5.78
C THR A 248 3.06 6.45 -6.15
N ILE A 249 2.48 6.14 -7.31
CA ILE A 249 2.57 4.81 -7.92
C ILE A 249 3.86 4.75 -8.73
N LEU A 250 4.69 3.78 -8.37
CA LEU A 250 5.87 3.35 -9.11
C LEU A 250 5.50 2.10 -9.89
N HIS A 251 5.84 1.98 -11.16
CA HIS A 251 5.52 0.78 -11.93
C HIS A 251 6.62 0.40 -12.94
N SER A 252 6.62 -0.87 -13.33
CA SER A 252 7.43 -1.42 -14.41
C SER A 252 6.57 -2.34 -15.27
N GLY A 253 6.63 -2.17 -16.58
CA GLY A 253 5.85 -2.97 -17.53
C GLY A 253 4.32 -2.83 -17.41
N MET A 254 3.82 -1.73 -16.82
CA MET A 254 2.39 -1.48 -16.58
C MET A 254 1.93 -0.11 -17.09
N SER A 255 2.59 0.47 -18.07
CA SER A 255 2.25 1.79 -18.64
C SER A 255 0.85 1.85 -19.26
N SER A 256 0.28 0.70 -19.65
CA SER A 256 -1.08 0.61 -20.17
C SER A 256 -2.16 0.43 -19.11
N SER A 257 -1.78 0.29 -17.84
CA SER A 257 -2.73 0.10 -16.74
C SER A 257 -3.45 1.40 -16.39
N ASP A 258 -4.75 1.32 -16.06
CA ASP A 258 -5.51 2.42 -15.48
C ASP A 258 -5.46 2.43 -13.94
N PHE A 259 -4.82 1.44 -13.33
CA PHE A 259 -4.67 1.26 -11.87
C PHE A 259 -5.97 1.35 -11.06
N ARG A 260 -7.14 1.18 -11.69
CA ARG A 260 -8.45 1.21 -11.00
C ARG A 260 -8.66 0.03 -10.05
N PHE A 261 -7.81 -1.01 -10.15
CA PHE A 261 -7.80 -2.16 -9.24
C PHE A 261 -7.10 -1.88 -7.89
N VAL A 262 -6.45 -0.72 -7.74
CA VAL A 262 -5.81 -0.33 -6.48
C VAL A 262 -6.89 0.12 -5.49
N LEU A 263 -6.89 -0.50 -4.32
CA LEU A 263 -7.81 -0.18 -3.22
C LEU A 263 -7.04 0.39 -2.03
N SER A 264 -7.66 1.26 -1.24
CA SER A 264 -7.07 1.75 0.00
C SER A 264 -6.74 0.62 0.99
N SER A 265 -7.44 -0.51 0.91
CA SER A 265 -7.16 -1.72 1.68
C SER A 265 -5.88 -2.46 1.28
N ASP A 266 -5.24 -2.06 0.19
CA ASP A 266 -4.02 -2.69 -0.32
C ASP A 266 -2.76 -1.86 -0.02
N ILE A 267 -2.92 -0.61 0.46
CA ILE A 267 -1.86 0.38 0.70
C ILE A 267 -1.31 0.29 2.10
#